data_23a2e09e47742795d76d716bdf2c9e4e
#
_entry.id   23a2e09e47742795d76d716bdf2c9e4e
#
_cell.length_a   1.000
_cell.length_b   1.000
_cell.length_c   1.000
_cell.angle_alpha   90.00
_cell.angle_beta   90.00
_cell.angle_gamma   90.00
#
_symmetry.space_group_name_H-M   'P 1'
#
loop_
_entity.id
_entity.type
_entity.pdbx_description
1 polymer ?
#
loop_
_entity_poly.entity_id
_entity_poly.type
_entity_poly.pdbx_seq_one_letter_code
_entity_poly.pdbx_strand_id
1 'polypeptide(L)'
;MNKLSFAIGILSWRGYDSLENSLRSYKKNGLSNMTDHKFVCLPEYTEEGINIAKKYNYKPILIRENVGILGGFKTLAEKMPKGPILLLENDLELIEGETKTYEQLKKSITFLNEYKAIQVRLRSRFNPGEPFEGLRKYKQYWSNSLISRIKRFFRP
;
A
#
# COMPACT_ATOMS: atom_id res chain seq x y z
N MET A 1 -17.88 -10.26 8.48
CA MET A 1 -16.64 -11.09 8.38
C MET A 1 -15.82 -10.94 9.65
N ASN A 2 -15.03 -11.96 10.02
CA ASN A 2 -14.10 -11.84 11.14
C ASN A 2 -12.93 -10.92 10.76
N LYS A 3 -12.41 -10.16 11.74
CA LYS A 3 -11.23 -9.33 11.52
C LYS A 3 -9.99 -10.19 11.26
N LEU A 4 -9.12 -9.71 10.40
CA LEU A 4 -7.83 -10.31 10.10
C LEU A 4 -6.74 -9.66 10.96
N SER A 5 -5.70 -10.44 11.28
CA SER A 5 -4.54 -9.93 12.05
C SER A 5 -3.51 -9.27 11.13
N PHE A 6 -3.72 -7.99 10.82
CA PHE A 6 -2.80 -7.18 10.04
C PHE A 6 -3.03 -5.69 10.31
N ALA A 7 -2.12 -4.85 9.89
CA ALA A 7 -2.26 -3.40 9.94
C ALA A 7 -2.32 -2.78 8.54
N ILE A 8 -3.07 -1.70 8.36
CA ILE A 8 -3.09 -0.88 7.14
C ILE A 8 -2.26 0.38 7.40
N GLY A 9 -1.26 0.62 6.57
CA GLY A 9 -0.45 1.83 6.57
C GLY A 9 -0.50 2.52 5.22
N ILE A 10 -0.96 3.77 5.20
CA ILE A 10 -1.06 4.58 4.00
C ILE A 10 -0.05 5.72 4.10
N LEU A 11 0.75 5.90 3.07
CA LEU A 11 1.63 7.05 2.94
C LEU A 11 0.93 8.11 2.07
N SER A 12 0.80 9.32 2.60
CA SER A 12 0.24 10.47 1.87
C SER A 12 1.09 11.70 2.10
N TRP A 13 1.74 12.17 1.06
CA TRP A 13 2.42 13.46 1.04
C TRP A 13 1.66 14.40 0.12
N ARG A 14 0.88 15.35 0.74
CA ARG A 14 -0.08 16.19 0.01
C ARG A 14 -1.06 15.33 -0.81
N GLY A 15 -1.75 15.84 -1.82
CA GLY A 15 -2.70 15.04 -2.62
C GLY A 15 -3.89 14.53 -1.78
N TYR A 16 -4.51 15.42 -1.00
CA TYR A 16 -5.55 15.04 -0.04
C TYR A 16 -6.85 14.57 -0.71
N ASP A 17 -7.15 15.05 -1.92
CA ASP A 17 -8.27 14.53 -2.72
C ASP A 17 -8.08 13.06 -3.06
N SER A 18 -6.86 12.68 -3.48
CA SER A 18 -6.53 11.27 -3.75
C SER A 18 -6.62 10.43 -2.49
N LEU A 19 -6.11 10.93 -1.36
CA LEU A 19 -6.23 10.26 -0.07
C LEU A 19 -7.70 10.03 0.30
N GLU A 20 -8.54 11.05 0.18
CA GLU A 20 -9.95 10.92 0.51
C GLU A 20 -10.68 9.92 -0.41
N ASN A 21 -10.39 9.94 -1.71
CA ASN A 21 -10.95 8.99 -2.67
C ASN A 21 -10.54 7.55 -2.34
N SER A 22 -9.26 7.32 -2.04
CA SER A 22 -8.76 6.01 -1.63
C SER A 22 -9.42 5.52 -0.34
N LEU A 23 -9.48 6.35 0.71
CA LEU A 23 -10.13 6.00 1.98
C LEU A 23 -11.63 5.74 1.82
N ARG A 24 -12.31 6.50 0.96
CA ARG A 24 -13.71 6.28 0.60
C ARG A 24 -13.89 4.92 -0.08
N SER A 25 -13.00 4.56 -1.01
CA SER A 25 -13.02 3.27 -1.69
C SER A 25 -12.82 2.11 -0.72
N TYR A 26 -11.89 2.24 0.24
CA TYR A 26 -11.63 1.23 1.27
C TYR A 26 -12.81 1.03 2.21
N LYS A 27 -13.50 2.12 2.59
CA LYS A 27 -14.72 2.04 3.39
C LYS A 27 -15.86 1.40 2.60
N LYS A 28 -16.08 1.83 1.35
CA LYS A 28 -17.14 1.30 0.46
C LYS A 28 -16.97 -0.21 0.19
N ASN A 29 -15.75 -0.65 -0.04
CA ASN A 29 -15.42 -2.03 -0.41
C ASN A 29 -14.95 -2.89 0.78
N GLY A 30 -15.21 -2.47 2.02
CA GLY A 30 -15.10 -3.28 3.23
C GLY A 30 -13.69 -3.42 3.80
N LEU A 31 -12.63 -2.98 3.11
CA LEU A 31 -11.23 -3.11 3.60
C LEU A 31 -11.04 -2.47 4.98
N SER A 32 -11.63 -1.30 5.21
CA SER A 32 -11.52 -0.57 6.48
C SER A 32 -12.12 -1.31 7.67
N ASN A 33 -12.96 -2.32 7.45
CA ASN A 33 -13.61 -3.13 8.48
C ASN A 33 -12.82 -4.40 8.84
N MET A 34 -11.81 -4.76 8.03
CA MET A 34 -11.07 -6.02 8.18
C MET A 34 -10.03 -5.99 9.28
N THR A 35 -9.66 -4.79 9.77
CA THR A 35 -8.71 -4.61 10.89
C THR A 35 -9.02 -3.33 11.67
N ASP A 36 -8.62 -3.30 12.96
CA ASP A 36 -8.67 -2.08 13.78
C ASP A 36 -7.39 -1.24 13.67
N HIS A 37 -6.31 -1.81 13.14
CA HIS A 37 -5.01 -1.17 13.04
C HIS A 37 -4.86 -0.42 11.71
N LYS A 38 -5.32 0.84 11.67
CA LYS A 38 -5.37 1.69 10.48
C LYS A 38 -4.62 3.00 10.70
N PHE A 39 -3.64 3.29 9.84
CA PHE A 39 -2.75 4.43 9.98
C PHE A 39 -2.57 5.18 8.67
N VAL A 40 -2.43 6.51 8.75
CA VAL A 40 -1.98 7.35 7.64
C VAL A 40 -0.75 8.12 8.08
N CYS A 41 0.34 7.94 7.37
CA CYS A 41 1.57 8.71 7.55
C CYS A 41 1.48 9.97 6.69
N LEU A 42 1.64 11.11 7.33
CA LEU A 42 1.50 12.45 6.75
C LEU A 42 2.81 13.24 6.90
N PRO A 43 3.75 13.12 5.96
CA PRO A 43 4.89 14.03 5.88
C PRO A 43 4.43 15.45 5.55
N GLU A 44 5.05 16.47 6.16
CA GLU A 44 4.64 17.88 6.04
C GLU A 44 3.12 18.06 6.26
N TYR A 45 2.61 17.44 7.31
CA TYR A 45 1.18 17.36 7.63
C TYR A 45 0.48 18.72 7.68
N THR A 46 -0.80 18.71 7.34
CA THR A 46 -1.72 19.85 7.51
C THR A 46 -2.95 19.40 8.29
N GLU A 47 -3.71 20.35 8.81
CA GLU A 47 -4.99 20.06 9.48
C GLU A 47 -5.97 19.33 8.55
N GLU A 48 -5.97 19.65 7.26
CA GLU A 48 -6.79 18.98 6.25
C GLU A 48 -6.50 17.47 6.19
N GLY A 49 -5.22 17.10 6.03
CA GLY A 49 -4.83 15.69 6.00
C GLY A 49 -5.16 14.93 7.28
N ILE A 50 -4.99 15.59 8.44
CA ILE A 50 -5.36 15.04 9.75
C ILE A 50 -6.87 14.78 9.83
N ASN A 51 -7.67 15.75 9.39
CA ASN A 51 -9.14 15.66 9.44
C ASN A 51 -9.66 14.57 8.51
N ILE A 52 -9.09 14.42 7.30
CA ILE A 52 -9.43 13.35 6.38
C ILE A 52 -9.11 11.98 7.01
N ALA A 53 -7.91 11.78 7.56
CA ALA A 53 -7.56 10.53 8.21
C ALA A 53 -8.55 10.18 9.35
N LYS A 54 -8.86 11.12 10.23
CA LYS A 54 -9.80 10.95 11.34
C LYS A 54 -11.23 10.67 10.87
N LYS A 55 -11.71 11.33 9.82
CA LYS A 55 -13.04 11.14 9.20
C LYS A 55 -13.29 9.67 8.81
N TYR A 56 -12.25 8.98 8.38
CA TYR A 56 -12.31 7.56 7.98
C TYR A 56 -11.81 6.59 9.07
N ASN A 57 -11.61 7.07 10.31
CA ASN A 57 -11.12 6.29 11.45
C ASN A 57 -9.72 5.69 11.23
N TYR A 58 -8.82 6.45 10.59
CA TYR A 58 -7.41 6.14 10.51
C TYR A 58 -6.63 7.01 11.51
N LYS A 59 -5.65 6.41 12.18
CA LYS A 59 -4.75 7.12 13.11
C LYS A 59 -3.67 7.86 12.31
N PRO A 60 -3.58 9.21 12.37
CA PRO A 60 -2.54 9.94 11.68
C PRO A 60 -1.18 9.77 12.39
N ILE A 61 -0.14 9.56 11.61
CA ILE A 61 1.27 9.61 12.01
C ILE A 61 1.87 10.87 11.38
N LEU A 62 2.19 11.85 12.20
CA LEU A 62 2.60 13.18 11.76
C LEU A 62 4.13 13.27 11.67
N ILE A 63 4.64 13.71 10.53
CA ILE A 63 6.07 13.98 10.30
C ILE A 63 6.20 15.44 9.84
N ARG A 64 7.11 16.21 10.46
CA ARG A 64 7.26 17.65 10.21
C ARG A 64 7.88 17.95 8.84
N GLU A 65 8.66 17.05 8.29
CA GLU A 65 9.42 17.22 7.05
C GLU A 65 9.07 16.15 6.02
N ASN A 66 9.43 16.38 4.76
CA ASN A 66 9.31 15.37 3.72
C ASN A 66 10.48 14.38 3.82
N VAL A 67 10.19 13.18 4.28
CA VAL A 67 11.15 12.08 4.41
C VAL A 67 11.23 11.17 3.19
N GLY A 68 10.52 11.53 2.11
CA GLY A 68 10.37 10.72 0.91
C GLY A 68 9.59 9.42 1.13
N ILE A 69 9.41 8.66 0.06
CA ILE A 69 8.61 7.41 0.07
C ILE A 69 9.21 6.39 1.04
N LEU A 70 10.52 6.16 0.95
CA LEU A 70 11.20 5.18 1.79
C LEU A 70 11.12 5.54 3.28
N GLY A 71 11.35 6.81 3.63
CA GLY A 71 11.27 7.30 5.01
C GLY A 71 9.85 7.20 5.56
N GLY A 72 8.84 7.51 4.75
CA GLY A 72 7.43 7.37 5.11
C GLY A 72 7.04 5.92 5.40
N PHE A 73 7.38 4.99 4.53
CA PHE A 73 7.11 3.57 4.75
C PHE A 73 7.91 2.98 5.92
N LYS A 74 9.16 3.40 6.12
CA LYS A 74 9.94 3.03 7.32
C LYS A 74 9.24 3.49 8.59
N THR A 75 8.80 4.75 8.64
CA THR A 75 8.06 5.30 9.80
C THR A 75 6.76 4.52 10.06
N LEU A 76 6.01 4.16 9.02
CA LEU A 76 4.83 3.30 9.15
C LEU A 76 5.21 1.95 9.78
N ALA A 77 6.22 1.27 9.23
CA ALA A 77 6.64 -0.03 9.74
C ALA A 77 7.11 0.00 11.21
N GLU A 78 7.76 1.09 11.63
CA GLU A 78 8.24 1.28 13.02
C GLU A 78 7.11 1.63 14.00
N LYS A 79 6.08 2.34 13.54
CA LYS A 79 4.99 2.85 14.39
C LYS A 79 3.76 1.94 14.46
N MET A 80 3.62 1.02 13.52
CA MET A 80 2.51 0.08 13.49
C MET A 80 2.77 -1.15 14.37
N PRO A 81 1.71 -1.88 14.78
CA PRO A 81 1.87 -3.13 15.49
C PRO A 81 2.70 -4.15 14.71
N LYS A 82 3.46 -4.99 15.42
CA LYS A 82 4.22 -6.09 14.79
C LYS A 82 3.28 -7.09 14.14
N GLY A 83 3.63 -7.55 12.94
CA GLY A 83 2.87 -8.50 12.15
C GLY A 83 2.77 -8.12 10.68
N PRO A 84 1.90 -8.76 9.90
CA PRO A 84 1.65 -8.41 8.52
C PRO A 84 1.16 -6.97 8.37
N ILE A 85 1.70 -6.25 7.40
CA ILE A 85 1.37 -4.86 7.12
C ILE A 85 0.95 -4.74 5.66
N LEU A 86 -0.20 -4.13 5.40
CA LEU A 86 -0.61 -3.68 4.08
C LEU A 86 -0.15 -2.24 3.89
N LEU A 87 0.88 -2.03 3.08
CA LEU A 87 1.40 -0.72 2.73
C LEU A 87 0.77 -0.22 1.44
N LEU A 88 0.22 0.98 1.47
CA LEU A 88 -0.49 1.63 0.38
C LEU A 88 0.01 3.07 0.20
N GLU A 89 -0.14 3.59 -1.02
CA GLU A 89 -0.01 5.01 -1.31
C GLU A 89 -1.40 5.66 -1.37
N ASN A 90 -1.46 6.97 -1.30
CA ASN A 90 -2.71 7.73 -1.20
C ASN A 90 -3.56 7.75 -2.49
N ASP A 91 -3.02 7.27 -3.61
CA ASP A 91 -3.67 7.24 -4.94
C ASP A 91 -4.11 5.83 -5.38
N LEU A 92 -4.13 4.87 -4.45
CA LEU A 92 -4.53 3.49 -4.72
C LEU A 92 -5.97 3.25 -4.28
N GLU A 93 -6.93 3.37 -5.19
CA GLU A 93 -8.32 3.02 -4.92
C GLU A 93 -8.55 1.51 -4.97
N LEU A 94 -9.38 0.99 -4.05
CA LEU A 94 -9.81 -0.41 -4.04
C LEU A 94 -11.03 -0.56 -4.95
N ILE A 95 -10.91 -1.36 -6.00
CA ILE A 95 -11.98 -1.66 -6.95
C ILE A 95 -12.71 -2.98 -6.68
N GLU A 96 -12.05 -3.90 -5.98
CA GLU A 96 -12.61 -5.22 -5.65
C GLU A 96 -13.56 -5.14 -4.44
N GLY A 97 -14.63 -5.94 -4.50
CA GLY A 97 -15.57 -6.04 -3.39
C GLY A 97 -15.02 -6.76 -2.16
N GLU A 98 -15.73 -6.62 -1.04
CA GLU A 98 -15.32 -7.07 0.29
C GLU A 98 -14.90 -8.55 0.34
N THR A 99 -15.72 -9.45 -0.18
CA THR A 99 -15.46 -10.90 -0.13
C THR A 99 -14.14 -11.26 -0.80
N LYS A 100 -13.93 -10.77 -2.02
CA LYS A 100 -12.72 -11.07 -2.80
C LYS A 100 -11.48 -10.46 -2.17
N THR A 101 -11.59 -9.22 -1.65
CA THR A 101 -10.52 -8.56 -0.92
C THR A 101 -10.15 -9.33 0.34
N TYR A 102 -11.14 -9.78 1.12
CA TYR A 102 -10.92 -10.57 2.32
C TYR A 102 -10.19 -11.89 2.02
N GLU A 103 -10.62 -12.63 1.00
CA GLU A 103 -9.99 -13.88 0.61
C GLU A 103 -8.54 -13.69 0.15
N GLN A 104 -8.27 -12.64 -0.63
CA GLN A 104 -6.92 -12.33 -1.09
C GLN A 104 -6.00 -11.97 0.09
N LEU A 105 -6.46 -11.11 1.01
CA LEU A 105 -5.69 -10.74 2.18
C LEU A 105 -5.45 -11.94 3.11
N LYS A 106 -6.48 -12.76 3.35
CA LYS A 106 -6.34 -13.97 4.16
C LYS A 106 -5.28 -14.91 3.57
N LYS A 107 -5.35 -15.20 2.27
CA LYS A 107 -4.33 -16.01 1.58
C LYS A 107 -2.93 -15.41 1.67
N SER A 108 -2.82 -14.08 1.52
CA SER A 108 -1.54 -13.38 1.60
C SER A 108 -0.92 -13.45 3.00
N ILE A 109 -1.73 -13.27 4.05
CA ILE A 109 -1.29 -13.39 5.45
C ILE A 109 -0.85 -14.83 5.76
N THR A 110 -1.63 -15.83 5.34
CA THR A 110 -1.25 -17.25 5.46
C THR A 110 0.09 -17.50 4.77
N PHE A 111 0.25 -17.01 3.54
CA PHE A 111 1.48 -17.18 2.77
C PHE A 111 2.70 -16.57 3.45
N LEU A 112 2.57 -15.35 4.01
CA LEU A 112 3.64 -14.70 4.78
C LEU A 112 4.06 -15.53 6.00
N ASN A 113 3.09 -16.09 6.73
CA ASN A 113 3.33 -16.82 7.97
C ASN A 113 3.91 -18.22 7.72
N GLU A 114 3.36 -18.97 6.76
CA GLU A 114 3.70 -20.36 6.51
C GLU A 114 4.98 -20.53 5.69
N TYR A 115 5.16 -19.68 4.66
CA TYR A 115 6.30 -19.82 3.72
C TYR A 115 7.46 -18.88 4.03
N LYS A 116 7.42 -18.17 5.17
CA LYS A 116 8.44 -17.18 5.57
C LYS A 116 8.72 -16.14 4.46
N ALA A 117 7.72 -15.86 3.64
CA ALA A 117 7.83 -14.81 2.63
C ALA A 117 7.91 -13.45 3.33
N ILE A 118 8.77 -12.58 2.84
CA ILE A 118 8.91 -11.22 3.39
C ILE A 118 7.96 -10.22 2.74
N GLN A 119 7.41 -10.55 1.57
CA GLN A 119 6.51 -9.68 0.84
C GLN A 119 5.56 -10.47 -0.07
N VAL A 120 4.30 -10.04 -0.13
CA VAL A 120 3.31 -10.45 -1.12
C VAL A 120 2.81 -9.21 -1.87
N ARG A 121 2.86 -9.23 -3.19
CA ARG A 121 2.29 -8.17 -4.03
C ARG A 121 0.86 -8.54 -4.42
N LEU A 122 -0.09 -7.67 -4.09
CA LEU A 122 -1.51 -7.85 -4.40
C LEU A 122 -1.89 -7.41 -5.83
N ARG A 123 -0.98 -6.75 -6.52
CA ARG A 123 -1.20 -6.30 -7.89
C ARG A 123 -1.13 -7.46 -8.87
N SER A 124 -2.12 -7.57 -9.78
CA SER A 124 -2.11 -8.57 -10.83
C SER A 124 -0.94 -8.38 -11.79
N ARG A 125 -0.25 -9.48 -12.12
CA ARG A 125 0.78 -9.50 -13.19
C ARG A 125 0.16 -9.44 -14.59
N PHE A 126 -1.09 -9.90 -14.74
CA PHE A 126 -1.78 -10.02 -16.03
C PHE A 126 -2.69 -8.82 -16.31
N ASN A 127 -3.18 -8.15 -15.26
CA ASN A 127 -3.96 -6.93 -15.35
C ASN A 127 -3.41 -5.90 -14.35
N PRO A 128 -2.31 -5.23 -14.70
CA PRO A 128 -1.66 -4.28 -13.81
C PRO A 128 -2.42 -2.95 -13.66
N GLY A 129 -3.57 -2.79 -14.31
CA GLY A 129 -4.29 -1.50 -14.44
C GLY A 129 -3.72 -0.65 -15.58
N GLU A 130 -4.51 0.28 -16.10
CA GLU A 130 -4.05 1.24 -17.11
C GLU A 130 -3.40 2.46 -16.45
N PRO A 131 -2.43 3.10 -17.11
CA PRO A 131 -1.65 2.65 -18.26
C PRO A 131 -0.34 2.01 -17.80
N PHE A 132 -0.25 0.71 -17.83
CA PHE A 132 1.05 0.10 -17.66
C PHE A 132 1.66 -0.15 -19.05
N GLU A 133 2.23 0.87 -19.67
CA GLU A 133 3.14 0.73 -20.82
C GLU A 133 4.27 -0.29 -20.54
N GLY A 134 4.26 -0.92 -19.41
CA GLY A 134 5.39 -1.53 -18.80
C GLY A 134 5.47 -3.02 -18.81
N LEU A 135 4.46 -3.80 -19.22
CA LEU A 135 4.66 -5.25 -19.31
C LEU A 135 5.75 -5.61 -20.32
N ARG A 136 5.84 -4.84 -21.42
CA ARG A 136 6.89 -4.99 -22.42
C ARG A 136 8.24 -4.48 -21.89
N LYS A 137 8.26 -3.29 -21.25
CA LYS A 137 9.44 -2.72 -20.61
C LYS A 137 9.87 -3.52 -19.38
N TYR A 138 8.93 -4.03 -18.58
CA TYR A 138 9.22 -4.89 -17.44
C TYR A 138 9.86 -6.21 -17.86
N LYS A 139 9.32 -6.92 -18.85
CA LYS A 139 9.94 -8.14 -19.41
C LYS A 139 11.33 -7.87 -19.98
N GLN A 140 11.54 -6.73 -20.63
CA GLN A 140 12.86 -6.32 -21.14
C GLN A 140 13.83 -5.96 -20.02
N TYR A 141 13.37 -5.24 -18.99
CA TYR A 141 14.20 -4.77 -17.89
C TYR A 141 14.58 -5.90 -16.93
N TRP A 142 13.64 -6.80 -16.63
CA TRP A 142 13.84 -7.89 -15.67
C TRP A 142 14.12 -9.24 -16.34
N SER A 143 14.24 -9.28 -17.65
CA SER A 143 14.66 -10.51 -18.32
C SER A 143 16.09 -10.88 -17.87
N ASN A 144 16.38 -12.16 -17.79
CA ASN A 144 17.72 -12.67 -17.44
C ASN A 144 18.70 -12.61 -18.64
N SER A 145 18.31 -11.99 -19.77
CA SER A 145 19.21 -11.82 -20.90
C SER A 145 20.41 -10.93 -20.54
N LEU A 146 21.56 -11.22 -21.16
CA LEU A 146 22.79 -10.46 -20.95
C LEU A 146 22.60 -8.95 -21.21
N ILE A 147 21.82 -8.60 -22.23
CA ILE A 147 21.48 -7.22 -22.58
C ILE A 147 20.70 -6.51 -21.48
N SER A 148 19.75 -7.20 -20.83
CA SER A 148 18.97 -6.65 -19.72
C SER A 148 19.80 -6.49 -18.44
N ARG A 149 20.78 -7.36 -18.21
CA ARG A 149 21.75 -7.24 -17.11
C ARG A 149 22.66 -6.03 -17.31
N ILE A 150 23.16 -5.82 -18.52
CA ILE A 150 24.00 -4.66 -18.88
C ILE A 150 23.19 -3.36 -18.73
N LYS A 151 21.96 -3.29 -19.26
CA LYS A 151 21.11 -2.10 -19.13
C LYS A 151 20.78 -1.74 -17.69
N ARG A 152 20.67 -2.70 -16.75
CA ARG A 152 20.49 -2.44 -15.32
C ARG A 152 21.73 -1.85 -14.65
N PHE A 153 22.90 -2.20 -15.14
CA PHE A 153 24.18 -1.72 -14.60
C PHE A 153 24.45 -0.24 -14.94
N PHE A 154 23.96 0.23 -16.09
CA PHE A 154 24.20 1.59 -16.59
C PHE A 154 23.02 2.59 -16.39
N ARG A 155 21.98 2.23 -15.64
CA ARG A 155 20.93 3.17 -15.22
C ARG A 155 21.01 3.40 -13.73
N PRO A 156 21.15 4.71 -13.30
CA PRO A 156 21.06 5.09 -11.90
C PRO A 156 19.67 4.80 -11.32
#